data_e5bd26ba60a60ee17561e64225cbd7d1
#
_entry.id   e5bd26ba60a60ee17561e64225cbd7d1
#
_cell.length_a   1.000
_cell.length_b   1.000
_cell.length_c   1.000
_cell.angle_alpha   90.00
_cell.angle_beta   90.00
_cell.angle_gamma   90.00
#
_symmetry.space_group_name_H-M   'P 1'
#
loop_
_entity.id
_entity.type
_entity.pdbx_description
1 polymer ?
#
loop_
_entity_poly.entity_id
_entity_poly.type
_entity_poly.pdbx_seq_one_letter_code
_entity_poly.pdbx_strand_id
1 'polypeptide(L)'
;MNTKADIHQMMEDVRKAHRLIYQFQDRMIQLMNRIANDYGLNPPVGRKRFSNPIGSTRRGNDYPEANLRVHDKWVWDMLYTYEFEYYFGKVLRNDMNGCLVIFQVSDNGYYLADGHFLESGGRNHLSKRQISNFWPTDKSASYLIFAFESFPVQGDCILLRDQENSIVSLYGGDCDAISQESEENKLVVKRFSIEDFFSRESVSVLLREFSDLVFDKTTFRLIDK
;
A
#
# COMPACT_ATOMS: atom_id res chain seq x y z
N MET A 1 -23.09 -24.95 19.53
CA MET A 1 -23.11 -25.58 18.18
C MET A 1 -23.88 -24.66 17.27
N ASN A 2 -23.30 -24.25 16.14
CA ASN A 2 -24.01 -23.42 15.18
C ASN A 2 -25.07 -24.26 14.46
N THR A 3 -26.26 -23.73 14.30
CA THR A 3 -27.32 -24.41 13.53
C THR A 3 -27.00 -24.42 12.04
N LYS A 4 -27.69 -25.28 11.27
CA LYS A 4 -27.55 -25.25 9.80
C LYS A 4 -27.92 -23.90 9.19
N ALA A 5 -28.87 -23.17 9.82
CA ALA A 5 -29.26 -21.81 9.42
C ALA A 5 -28.14 -20.82 9.66
N ASP A 6 -27.44 -20.88 10.81
CA ASP A 6 -26.31 -20.01 11.12
C ASP A 6 -25.16 -20.21 10.12
N ILE A 7 -24.88 -21.46 9.75
CA ILE A 7 -23.84 -21.79 8.75
C ILE A 7 -24.25 -21.24 7.38
N HIS A 8 -25.53 -21.35 6.99
CA HIS A 8 -26.01 -20.82 5.72
C HIS A 8 -25.83 -19.30 5.64
N GLN A 9 -26.23 -18.59 6.71
CA GLN A 9 -26.06 -17.13 6.81
C GLN A 9 -24.59 -16.73 6.76
N MET A 10 -23.73 -17.41 7.52
CA MET A 10 -22.29 -17.17 7.48
C MET A 10 -21.71 -17.31 6.06
N MET A 11 -22.11 -18.34 5.32
CA MET A 11 -21.63 -18.55 3.94
C MET A 11 -22.21 -17.51 2.96
N GLU A 12 -23.38 -16.97 3.22
CA GLU A 12 -23.90 -15.84 2.46
C GLU A 12 -23.06 -14.58 2.70
N ASP A 13 -22.71 -14.29 3.94
CA ASP A 13 -21.89 -13.12 4.31
C ASP A 13 -20.46 -13.25 3.75
N VAL A 14 -19.88 -14.45 3.75
CA VAL A 14 -18.60 -14.71 3.06
C VAL A 14 -18.70 -14.38 1.56
N ARG A 15 -19.77 -14.79 0.88
CA ARG A 15 -19.96 -14.44 -0.54
C ARG A 15 -20.13 -12.95 -0.76
N LYS A 16 -20.83 -12.24 0.12
CA LYS A 16 -20.96 -10.77 0.07
C LYS A 16 -19.61 -10.09 0.26
N ALA A 17 -18.83 -10.53 1.26
CA ALA A 17 -17.50 -10.00 1.53
C ALA A 17 -16.56 -10.16 0.31
N HIS A 18 -16.52 -11.33 -0.33
CA HIS A 18 -15.73 -11.52 -1.54
C HIS A 18 -16.13 -10.59 -2.68
N ARG A 19 -17.42 -10.34 -2.88
CA ARG A 19 -17.90 -9.40 -3.90
C ARG A 19 -17.54 -7.96 -3.59
N LEU A 20 -17.61 -7.56 -2.33
CA LEU A 20 -17.19 -6.22 -1.88
C LEU A 20 -15.69 -6.01 -2.08
N ILE A 21 -14.87 -6.99 -1.68
CA ILE A 21 -13.41 -6.95 -1.88
C ILE A 21 -13.07 -6.84 -3.38
N TYR A 22 -13.75 -7.61 -4.24
CA TYR A 22 -13.57 -7.53 -5.69
C TYR A 22 -13.87 -6.12 -6.22
N GLN A 23 -15.03 -5.56 -5.86
CA GLN A 23 -15.43 -4.21 -6.30
C GLN A 23 -14.47 -3.12 -5.80
N PHE A 24 -14.04 -3.24 -4.56
CA PHE A 24 -13.04 -2.34 -3.97
C PHE A 24 -11.72 -2.40 -4.74
N GLN A 25 -11.21 -3.60 -4.99
CA GLN A 25 -9.94 -3.77 -5.69
C GLN A 25 -10.00 -3.33 -7.16
N ASP A 26 -11.10 -3.59 -7.85
CA ASP A 26 -11.33 -3.10 -9.21
C ASP A 26 -11.28 -1.56 -9.26
N ARG A 27 -11.91 -0.90 -8.29
CA ARG A 27 -11.85 0.55 -8.16
C ARG A 27 -10.44 1.06 -7.88
N MET A 28 -9.66 0.37 -7.04
CA MET A 28 -8.27 0.73 -6.78
C MET A 28 -7.41 0.62 -8.04
N ILE A 29 -7.58 -0.43 -8.83
CA ILE A 29 -6.87 -0.58 -10.11
C ILE A 29 -7.24 0.56 -11.07
N GLN A 30 -8.51 0.91 -11.19
CA GLN A 30 -8.96 2.03 -12.02
C GLN A 30 -8.36 3.36 -11.54
N LEU A 31 -8.32 3.59 -10.23
CA LEU A 31 -7.69 4.78 -9.64
C LEU A 31 -6.18 4.83 -9.95
N MET A 32 -5.46 3.72 -9.79
CA MET A 32 -4.03 3.66 -10.08
C MET A 32 -3.74 3.92 -11.57
N ASN A 33 -4.55 3.38 -12.47
CA ASN A 33 -4.44 3.67 -13.90
C ASN A 33 -4.72 5.14 -14.22
N ARG A 34 -5.68 5.75 -13.55
CA ARG A 34 -5.96 7.18 -13.69
C ARG A 34 -4.77 8.02 -13.20
N ILE A 35 -4.20 7.70 -12.03
CA ILE A 35 -3.01 8.39 -11.51
C ILE A 35 -1.85 8.31 -12.51
N ALA A 36 -1.61 7.12 -13.07
CA ALA A 36 -0.59 6.94 -14.11
C ALA A 36 -0.83 7.89 -15.30
N ASN A 37 -2.07 7.96 -15.79
CA ASN A 37 -2.43 8.83 -16.91
C ASN A 37 -2.29 10.32 -16.55
N ASP A 38 -2.82 10.75 -15.41
CA ASP A 38 -2.83 12.15 -14.99
C ASP A 38 -1.42 12.68 -14.72
N TYR A 39 -0.49 11.82 -14.28
CA TYR A 39 0.91 12.16 -14.07
C TYR A 39 1.83 11.81 -15.25
N GLY A 40 1.32 11.23 -16.33
CA GLY A 40 2.12 10.79 -17.47
C GLY A 40 3.16 9.73 -17.11
N LEU A 41 2.79 8.81 -16.22
CA LEU A 41 3.62 7.71 -15.75
C LEU A 41 3.26 6.39 -16.46
N ASN A 42 4.13 5.39 -16.32
CA ASN A 42 3.80 4.03 -16.78
C ASN A 42 2.68 3.42 -15.91
N PRO A 43 1.88 2.48 -16.48
CA PRO A 43 0.98 1.68 -15.66
C PRO A 43 1.74 0.99 -14.53
N PRO A 44 1.21 1.00 -13.29
CA PRO A 44 1.96 0.50 -12.15
C PRO A 44 2.06 -1.04 -12.17
N VAL A 45 3.17 -1.54 -11.66
CA VAL A 45 3.30 -2.93 -11.20
C VAL A 45 3.06 -2.96 -9.70
N GLY A 46 2.60 -4.11 -9.17
CA GLY A 46 2.23 -4.16 -7.77
C GLY A 46 2.63 -5.44 -7.06
N ARG A 47 2.76 -5.35 -5.73
CA ARG A 47 3.04 -6.49 -4.86
C ARG A 47 2.33 -6.37 -3.51
N LYS A 48 2.01 -7.52 -2.90
CA LYS A 48 1.56 -7.59 -1.51
C LYS A 48 2.69 -7.23 -0.56
N ARG A 49 2.33 -6.56 0.53
CA ARG A 49 3.28 -6.16 1.57
C ARG A 49 3.06 -6.88 2.90
N PHE A 50 1.83 -7.04 3.34
CA PHE A 50 1.47 -7.53 4.67
C PHE A 50 1.81 -9.02 4.88
N SER A 51 1.74 -9.82 3.81
CA SER A 51 1.98 -11.26 3.84
C SER A 51 2.67 -11.75 2.56
N ASN A 52 3.12 -13.01 2.58
CA ASN A 52 3.83 -13.58 1.44
C ASN A 52 2.88 -13.87 0.27
N PRO A 53 3.36 -13.75 -0.99
CA PRO A 53 2.63 -14.24 -2.15
C PRO A 53 2.38 -15.75 -2.05
N ILE A 54 1.20 -16.19 -2.49
CA ILE A 54 0.80 -17.61 -2.42
C ILE A 54 1.81 -18.51 -3.16
N GLY A 55 2.40 -18.05 -4.27
CA GLY A 55 3.35 -18.80 -5.09
C GLY A 55 4.81 -18.76 -4.63
N SER A 56 5.16 -18.02 -3.56
CA SER A 56 6.54 -17.91 -3.10
C SER A 56 6.95 -19.07 -2.19
N THR A 57 6.94 -20.27 -2.70
CA THR A 57 7.59 -21.39 -1.99
C THR A 57 9.08 -21.37 -2.31
N ARG A 58 9.89 -21.23 -1.30
CA ARG A 58 11.36 -21.22 -1.36
C ARG A 58 11.97 -22.58 -1.70
N ARG A 59 11.24 -23.56 -2.20
CA ARG A 59 11.83 -24.87 -2.45
C ARG A 59 11.30 -25.52 -3.71
N GLY A 60 12.22 -25.69 -4.62
CA GLY A 60 12.80 -26.96 -4.99
C GLY A 60 11.90 -27.72 -5.94
N ASN A 61 12.43 -28.03 -7.03
CA ASN A 61 11.97 -28.75 -8.22
C ASN A 61 11.18 -30.05 -8.02
N ASP A 62 10.89 -30.45 -6.76
CA ASP A 62 10.32 -31.77 -6.49
C ASP A 62 8.80 -31.87 -6.72
N TYR A 63 8.10 -30.73 -6.69
CA TYR A 63 6.66 -30.68 -6.96
C TYR A 63 6.29 -29.35 -7.63
N PRO A 64 6.44 -29.20 -8.94
CA PRO A 64 6.09 -27.97 -9.64
C PRO A 64 4.61 -27.58 -9.52
N GLU A 65 3.74 -28.55 -9.19
CA GLU A 65 2.30 -28.35 -9.03
C GLU A 65 1.88 -28.09 -7.57
N ALA A 66 2.75 -28.35 -6.60
CA ALA A 66 2.46 -28.27 -5.17
C ALA A 66 2.93 -26.95 -4.54
N ASN A 67 2.72 -25.84 -5.21
CA ASN A 67 3.09 -24.52 -4.69
C ASN A 67 2.24 -24.06 -3.49
N LEU A 68 1.30 -24.86 -3.04
CA LEU A 68 0.41 -24.58 -1.94
C LEU A 68 0.41 -25.71 -0.91
N ARG A 69 1.41 -25.73 -0.04
CA ARG A 69 1.27 -26.46 1.21
C ARG A 69 0.37 -25.62 2.14
N VAL A 70 -0.92 -25.88 2.13
CA VAL A 70 -1.92 -25.10 2.85
C VAL A 70 -1.63 -25.01 4.35
N HIS A 71 -1.07 -26.07 4.95
CA HIS A 71 -0.71 -26.10 6.37
C HIS A 71 0.49 -25.20 6.72
N ASP A 72 1.33 -24.83 5.74
CA ASP A 72 2.45 -23.90 5.92
C ASP A 72 2.04 -22.44 5.62
N LYS A 73 0.79 -22.23 5.18
CA LYS A 73 0.27 -20.94 4.82
C LYS A 73 -0.51 -20.32 5.96
N TRP A 74 -0.32 -19.04 6.07
CA TRP A 74 -1.02 -18.24 7.01
C TRP A 74 -2.29 -17.65 6.37
N VAL A 75 -3.36 -17.42 7.15
CA VAL A 75 -4.62 -16.89 6.61
C VAL A 75 -4.39 -15.61 5.78
N TRP A 76 -3.51 -14.75 6.25
CA TRP A 76 -3.15 -13.51 5.56
C TRP A 76 -2.48 -13.72 4.20
N ASP A 77 -1.83 -14.85 3.97
CA ASP A 77 -1.23 -15.18 2.67
C ASP A 77 -2.31 -15.37 1.59
N MET A 78 -3.53 -15.67 2.01
CA MET A 78 -4.69 -15.85 1.13
C MET A 78 -5.52 -14.57 0.95
N LEU A 79 -5.24 -13.51 1.71
CA LEU A 79 -5.91 -12.21 1.61
C LEU A 79 -5.04 -11.22 0.83
N TYR A 80 -5.53 -10.74 -0.30
CA TYR A 80 -4.72 -9.95 -1.22
C TYR A 80 -4.71 -8.45 -0.95
N THR A 81 -5.73 -7.91 -0.31
CA THR A 81 -6.02 -6.49 -0.36
C THR A 81 -5.78 -5.74 0.95
N TYR A 82 -5.20 -6.40 1.96
CA TYR A 82 -4.96 -5.75 3.25
C TYR A 82 -3.93 -4.63 3.11
N GLU A 83 -2.79 -4.93 2.50
CA GLU A 83 -1.74 -3.97 2.18
C GLU A 83 -1.14 -4.30 0.81
N PHE A 84 -1.04 -3.30 -0.07
CA PHE A 84 -0.55 -3.48 -1.41
C PHE A 84 0.31 -2.28 -1.84
N GLU A 85 1.38 -2.55 -2.59
CA GLU A 85 2.28 -1.55 -3.12
C GLU A 85 2.11 -1.45 -4.63
N TYR A 86 1.96 -0.23 -5.13
CA TYR A 86 1.94 0.10 -6.56
C TYR A 86 3.18 0.92 -6.90
N TYR A 87 4.02 0.39 -7.78
CA TYR A 87 5.22 1.02 -8.29
C TYR A 87 5.02 1.49 -9.72
N PHE A 88 5.17 2.79 -9.97
CA PHE A 88 4.92 3.44 -11.27
C PHE A 88 6.16 3.55 -12.16
N GLY A 89 7.27 2.98 -11.74
CA GLY A 89 8.52 3.06 -12.47
C GLY A 89 9.28 4.36 -12.22
N LYS A 90 10.39 4.50 -12.94
CA LYS A 90 11.19 5.72 -12.98
C LYS A 90 10.72 6.59 -14.13
N VAL A 91 10.71 7.90 -13.93
CA VAL A 91 10.41 8.90 -14.97
C VAL A 91 11.49 9.96 -14.97
N LEU A 92 11.96 10.35 -16.16
CA LEU A 92 12.96 11.39 -16.34
C LEU A 92 12.27 12.69 -16.75
N ARG A 93 12.53 13.78 -16.01
CA ARG A 93 12.09 15.14 -16.34
C ARG A 93 13.14 16.14 -15.89
N ASN A 94 13.47 17.12 -16.74
CA ASN A 94 14.39 18.21 -16.44
C ASN A 94 15.71 17.73 -15.81
N ASP A 95 16.34 16.70 -16.41
CA ASP A 95 17.59 16.10 -15.95
C ASP A 95 17.56 15.51 -14.52
N MET A 96 16.37 15.16 -14.04
CA MET A 96 16.17 14.47 -12.77
C MET A 96 15.30 13.24 -12.98
N ASN A 97 15.62 12.16 -12.30
CA ASN A 97 14.73 11.00 -12.17
C ASN A 97 13.70 11.24 -11.07
N GLY A 98 12.50 10.76 -11.29
CA GLY A 98 11.46 10.65 -10.29
C GLY A 98 10.96 9.21 -10.18
N CYS A 99 10.60 8.78 -8.98
CA CYS A 99 10.02 7.48 -8.71
C CYS A 99 8.78 7.66 -7.81
N LEU A 100 7.63 7.20 -8.27
CA LEU A 100 6.39 7.19 -7.48
C LEU A 100 6.06 5.77 -7.04
N VAL A 101 5.77 5.62 -5.76
CA VAL A 101 5.20 4.42 -5.15
C VAL A 101 3.97 4.82 -4.35
N ILE A 102 2.89 4.05 -4.46
CA ILE A 102 1.69 4.24 -3.67
C ILE A 102 1.45 2.98 -2.86
N PHE A 103 1.32 3.13 -1.54
CA PHE A 103 0.93 2.04 -0.64
C PHE A 103 -0.57 2.16 -0.35
N GLN A 104 -1.31 1.10 -0.63
CA GLN A 104 -2.69 0.93 -0.22
C GLN A 104 -2.70 0.21 1.12
N VAL A 105 -3.31 0.81 2.13
CA VAL A 105 -3.61 0.20 3.43
C VAL A 105 -5.12 0.14 3.55
N SER A 106 -5.69 -1.06 3.43
CA SER A 106 -7.14 -1.24 3.43
C SER A 106 -7.74 -1.16 4.82
N ASP A 107 -6.94 -1.42 5.85
CA ASP A 107 -7.31 -1.34 7.27
C ASP A 107 -6.04 -1.11 8.09
N ASN A 108 -6.00 -0.04 8.86
CA ASN A 108 -4.87 0.25 9.73
C ASN A 108 -5.04 -0.29 11.16
N GLY A 109 -6.09 -1.06 11.44
CA GLY A 109 -6.39 -1.60 12.77
C GLY A 109 -5.26 -2.41 13.38
N TYR A 110 -4.46 -3.09 12.55
CA TYR A 110 -3.25 -3.77 12.99
C TYR A 110 -2.20 -2.80 13.53
N TYR A 111 -1.97 -1.69 12.86
CA TYR A 111 -0.95 -0.70 13.22
C TYR A 111 -1.36 0.14 14.43
N LEU A 112 -2.65 0.42 14.59
CA LEU A 112 -3.20 1.15 15.74
C LEU A 112 -3.16 0.32 17.02
N ALA A 113 -3.34 -1.00 16.92
CA ALA A 113 -3.34 -1.89 18.07
C ALA A 113 -1.96 -2.02 18.72
N ASP A 114 -0.91 -1.73 17.99
CA ASP A 114 0.47 -1.93 18.43
C ASP A 114 1.32 -0.66 18.22
N GLY A 115 1.09 0.36 19.05
CA GLY A 115 1.87 1.61 19.02
C GLY A 115 3.40 1.41 19.13
N HIS A 116 3.85 0.20 19.38
CA HIS A 116 5.26 -0.21 19.48
C HIS A 116 5.74 -1.08 18.33
N PHE A 117 4.96 -1.25 17.27
CA PHE A 117 5.33 -2.12 16.15
C PHE A 117 6.68 -1.77 15.52
N LEU A 118 7.05 -0.50 15.53
CA LEU A 118 8.32 0.01 14.99
C LEU A 118 9.52 -0.24 15.90
N GLU A 119 9.32 -0.37 17.22
CA GLU A 119 10.41 -0.52 18.18
C GLU A 119 10.92 -1.96 18.31
N SER A 120 10.13 -2.95 17.95
CA SER A 120 10.41 -4.36 18.28
C SER A 120 10.97 -5.23 17.16
N GLY A 121 11.44 -4.67 16.07
CA GLY A 121 12.20 -5.41 15.04
C GLY A 121 11.46 -6.57 14.33
N GLY A 122 10.17 -6.59 14.36
CA GLY A 122 9.31 -7.30 13.38
C GLY A 122 9.28 -8.83 13.37
N ARG A 123 10.05 -9.55 14.17
CA ARG A 123 10.21 -11.02 13.98
C ARG A 123 9.38 -11.93 14.89
N ASN A 124 8.73 -11.45 15.94
CA ASN A 124 8.10 -12.31 16.95
C ASN A 124 6.58 -12.21 17.07
N HIS A 125 5.85 -11.84 16.02
CA HIS A 125 4.47 -11.39 16.20
C HIS A 125 3.39 -12.10 15.36
N LEU A 126 3.54 -13.38 15.05
CA LEU A 126 2.46 -14.17 14.46
C LEU A 126 1.18 -14.13 15.31
N SER A 127 1.31 -14.09 16.65
CA SER A 127 0.18 -13.95 17.57
C SER A 127 -0.47 -12.57 17.53
N LYS A 128 0.29 -11.51 17.24
CA LYS A 128 -0.22 -10.12 17.16
C LYS A 128 -1.03 -9.86 15.88
N ARG A 129 -0.84 -10.65 14.84
CA ARG A 129 -1.60 -10.56 13.59
C ARG A 129 -2.90 -11.38 13.64
N GLN A 130 -3.37 -11.78 14.83
CA GLN A 130 -4.71 -12.30 14.99
C GLN A 130 -5.71 -11.15 14.93
N ILE A 131 -6.73 -11.30 14.10
CA ILE A 131 -7.74 -10.26 13.86
C ILE A 131 -8.45 -9.80 15.14
N SER A 132 -8.53 -10.67 16.15
CA SER A 132 -9.04 -10.34 17.48
C SER A 132 -8.22 -9.29 18.23
N ASN A 133 -6.97 -9.06 17.81
CA ASN A 133 -6.08 -8.08 18.41
C ASN A 133 -6.03 -6.77 17.64
N PHE A 134 -6.73 -6.67 16.52
CA PHE A 134 -6.82 -5.45 15.74
C PHE A 134 -7.74 -4.43 16.42
N TRP A 135 -7.53 -3.17 16.15
CA TRP A 135 -8.50 -2.16 16.53
C TRP A 135 -9.85 -2.44 15.88
N PRO A 136 -10.97 -2.04 16.57
CA PRO A 136 -12.30 -2.17 15.99
C PRO A 136 -12.41 -1.46 14.66
N THR A 137 -13.13 -2.04 13.72
CA THR A 137 -13.29 -1.52 12.36
C THR A 137 -13.92 -0.13 12.30
N ASP A 138 -14.73 0.24 13.27
CA ASP A 138 -15.33 1.58 13.42
C ASP A 138 -14.34 2.65 13.92
N LYS A 139 -13.16 2.23 14.35
CA LYS A 139 -12.05 3.09 14.79
C LYS A 139 -10.82 3.00 13.90
N SER A 140 -10.86 2.12 12.92
CA SER A 140 -9.82 1.94 11.91
C SER A 140 -10.11 2.79 10.68
N ALA A 141 -9.09 3.02 9.86
CA ALA A 141 -9.21 3.78 8.63
C ALA A 141 -8.44 3.11 7.48
N SER A 142 -8.77 3.52 6.26
CA SER A 142 -8.13 3.06 5.04
C SER A 142 -7.36 4.20 4.38
N TYR A 143 -6.11 3.94 3.95
CA TYR A 143 -5.23 4.98 3.43
C TYR A 143 -4.59 4.62 2.10
N LEU A 144 -4.31 5.67 1.30
CA LEU A 144 -3.31 5.67 0.25
C LEU A 144 -2.14 6.55 0.69
N ILE A 145 -0.94 5.99 0.69
CA ILE A 145 0.29 6.70 1.04
C ILE A 145 1.10 6.87 -0.23
N PHE A 146 1.17 8.11 -0.71
CA PHE A 146 1.99 8.49 -1.86
C PHE A 146 3.40 8.76 -1.39
N ALA A 147 4.37 8.07 -1.96
CA ALA A 147 5.79 8.27 -1.72
C ALA A 147 6.49 8.56 -3.05
N PHE A 148 7.07 9.74 -3.16
CA PHE A 148 7.79 10.18 -4.34
C PHE A 148 9.23 10.53 -3.98
N GLU A 149 10.19 9.99 -4.73
CA GLU A 149 11.60 10.32 -4.61
C GLU A 149 12.12 10.90 -5.90
N SER A 150 12.81 12.06 -5.81
CA SER A 150 13.60 12.62 -6.90
C SER A 150 15.09 12.36 -6.66
N PHE A 151 15.84 12.08 -7.71
CA PHE A 151 17.28 11.76 -7.64
C PHE A 151 17.96 12.03 -8.99
N PRO A 152 19.31 12.22 -9.03
CA PRO A 152 20.04 12.47 -10.25
C PRO A 152 19.88 11.38 -11.29
N VAL A 153 20.10 11.70 -12.58
CA VAL A 153 19.95 10.76 -13.69
C VAL A 153 20.79 9.47 -13.52
N GLN A 154 22.00 9.61 -12.99
CA GLN A 154 22.89 8.48 -12.73
C GLN A 154 22.72 7.86 -11.34
N GLY A 155 21.80 8.39 -10.53
CA GLY A 155 21.48 7.92 -9.18
C GLY A 155 20.45 6.80 -9.15
N ASP A 156 20.25 6.26 -7.96
CA ASP A 156 19.24 5.27 -7.64
C ASP A 156 18.21 5.80 -6.61
N CYS A 157 17.02 5.23 -6.65
CA CYS A 157 16.00 5.43 -5.63
C CYS A 157 16.48 4.75 -4.32
N ILE A 158 16.99 5.54 -3.39
CA ILE A 158 17.62 5.07 -2.16
C ILE A 158 16.72 5.33 -0.95
N LEU A 159 16.25 6.57 -0.80
CA LEU A 159 15.49 6.99 0.37
C LEU A 159 14.18 6.22 0.50
N LEU A 160 13.48 6.02 -0.63
CA LEU A 160 12.24 5.25 -0.64
C LEU A 160 12.46 3.80 -0.20
N ARG A 161 13.56 3.19 -0.62
CA ARG A 161 13.94 1.82 -0.25
C ARG A 161 14.39 1.71 1.20
N ASP A 162 15.23 2.65 1.65
CA ASP A 162 15.85 2.62 2.97
C ASP A 162 14.89 3.15 4.05
N GLN A 163 13.88 3.96 3.66
CA GLN A 163 12.88 4.54 4.53
C GLN A 163 11.57 3.75 4.61
N GLU A 164 11.56 2.53 4.16
CA GLU A 164 10.36 1.67 4.15
C GLU A 164 9.69 1.60 5.54
N ASN A 165 10.48 1.54 6.62
CA ASN A 165 9.98 1.55 7.98
C ASN A 165 9.39 2.91 8.39
N SER A 166 9.97 4.01 7.92
CA SER A 166 9.46 5.36 8.20
C SER A 166 8.14 5.62 7.47
N ILE A 167 7.98 5.09 6.26
CA ILE A 167 6.72 5.15 5.52
C ILE A 167 5.65 4.35 6.26
N VAL A 168 6.01 3.19 6.79
CA VAL A 168 5.10 2.36 7.61
C VAL A 168 4.65 3.10 8.87
N SER A 169 5.46 3.98 9.46
CA SER A 169 5.06 4.78 10.63
C SER A 169 3.86 5.69 10.36
N LEU A 170 3.63 6.06 9.10
CA LEU A 170 2.44 6.83 8.71
C LEU A 170 1.13 6.01 8.77
N TYR A 171 1.20 4.68 8.87
CA TYR A 171 0.01 3.84 8.91
C TYR A 171 -0.80 4.03 10.20
N GLY A 172 -0.13 4.27 11.33
CA GLY A 172 -0.76 4.44 12.63
C GLY A 172 -0.54 5.79 13.30
N GLY A 173 0.26 6.68 12.69
CA GLY A 173 0.67 7.96 13.31
C GLY A 173 -0.21 9.15 12.92
N ASP A 174 -0.03 10.26 13.66
CA ASP A 174 -0.72 11.53 13.41
C ASP A 174 -0.09 12.36 12.26
N CYS A 175 1.02 11.88 11.67
CA CYS A 175 1.72 12.60 10.63
C CYS A 175 1.11 12.32 9.26
N ASP A 176 0.61 13.34 8.58
CA ASP A 176 0.02 13.22 7.25
C ASP A 176 1.03 13.36 6.11
N ALA A 177 2.18 13.99 6.37
CA ALA A 177 3.23 14.17 5.39
C ALA A 177 4.63 14.17 6.01
N ILE A 178 5.60 13.60 5.30
CA ILE A 178 7.02 13.62 5.64
C ILE A 178 7.80 14.10 4.42
N SER A 179 8.84 14.88 4.65
CA SER A 179 9.85 15.16 3.64
C SER A 179 11.23 14.88 4.20
N GLN A 180 12.06 14.18 3.43
CA GLN A 180 13.43 13.83 3.80
C GLN A 180 14.36 14.18 2.65
N GLU A 181 15.55 14.62 2.99
CA GLU A 181 16.56 15.06 2.03
C GLU A 181 17.91 14.42 2.38
N SER A 182 18.59 13.90 1.37
CA SER A 182 20.01 13.59 1.39
C SER A 182 20.74 14.54 0.45
N GLU A 183 22.06 14.39 0.27
CA GLU A 183 22.84 15.30 -0.59
C GLU A 183 22.27 15.41 -2.01
N GLU A 184 21.73 14.32 -2.57
CA GLU A 184 21.26 14.29 -3.96
C GLU A 184 19.81 13.81 -4.10
N ASN A 185 19.26 13.10 -3.11
CA ASN A 185 17.92 12.50 -3.16
C ASN A 185 16.96 13.24 -2.24
N LYS A 186 15.73 13.45 -2.72
CA LYS A 186 14.65 14.07 -1.93
C LYS A 186 13.42 13.16 -1.96
N LEU A 187 12.96 12.77 -0.78
CA LEU A 187 11.76 11.95 -0.58
C LEU A 187 10.62 12.81 -0.04
N VAL A 188 9.47 12.69 -0.66
CA VAL A 188 8.21 13.29 -0.20
C VAL A 188 7.19 12.18 -0.02
N VAL A 189 6.60 12.08 1.18
CA VAL A 189 5.57 11.11 1.50
C VAL A 189 4.34 11.85 2.01
N LYS A 190 3.15 11.49 1.51
CA LYS A 190 1.89 12.04 1.98
C LYS A 190 0.84 10.95 2.07
N ARG A 191 0.10 10.94 3.18
CA ARG A 191 -1.03 10.06 3.45
C ARG A 191 -2.34 10.75 3.08
N PHE A 192 -3.23 10.02 2.45
CA PHE A 192 -4.60 10.43 2.14
C PHE A 192 -5.58 9.36 2.59
N SER A 193 -6.78 9.76 3.03
CA SER A 193 -7.86 8.80 3.21
C SER A 193 -8.29 8.22 1.86
N ILE A 194 -8.52 6.90 1.76
CA ILE A 194 -9.09 6.30 0.55
C ILE A 194 -10.46 6.89 0.24
N GLU A 195 -11.21 7.27 1.25
CA GLU A 195 -12.55 7.86 1.10
C GLU A 195 -12.54 9.16 0.31
N ASP A 196 -11.44 9.92 0.34
CA ASP A 196 -11.29 11.18 -0.39
C ASP A 196 -11.19 10.96 -1.92
N PHE A 197 -10.92 9.73 -2.38
CA PHE A 197 -10.80 9.38 -3.81
C PHE A 197 -12.11 8.88 -4.45
N PHE A 198 -13.26 9.06 -3.80
CA PHE A 198 -14.53 8.54 -4.31
C PHE A 198 -15.16 9.41 -5.41
N SER A 199 -14.89 10.70 -5.48
CA SER A 199 -15.38 11.54 -6.56
C SER A 199 -14.30 11.83 -7.61
N ARG A 200 -14.73 12.13 -8.84
CA ARG A 200 -13.81 12.46 -9.93
C ARG A 200 -13.11 13.79 -9.67
N GLU A 201 -13.83 14.72 -9.10
CA GLU A 201 -13.37 16.07 -8.76
C GLU A 201 -12.34 16.00 -7.64
N SER A 202 -12.64 15.30 -6.55
CA SER A 202 -11.72 15.17 -5.41
C SER A 202 -10.40 14.50 -5.82
N VAL A 203 -10.45 13.46 -6.65
CA VAL A 203 -9.21 12.84 -7.19
C VAL A 203 -8.32 13.88 -7.86
N SER A 204 -8.87 14.73 -8.73
CA SER A 204 -8.07 15.75 -9.45
C SER A 204 -7.48 16.80 -8.49
N VAL A 205 -8.21 17.15 -7.44
CA VAL A 205 -7.72 18.09 -6.41
C VAL A 205 -6.55 17.47 -5.64
N LEU A 206 -6.73 16.24 -5.14
CA LEU A 206 -5.71 15.55 -4.34
C LEU A 206 -4.43 15.27 -5.15
N LEU A 207 -4.57 14.88 -6.42
CA LEU A 207 -3.41 14.67 -7.30
C LEU A 207 -2.64 15.97 -7.55
N ARG A 208 -3.34 17.10 -7.71
CA ARG A 208 -2.71 18.41 -7.84
C ARG A 208 -2.01 18.81 -6.55
N GLU A 209 -2.68 18.65 -5.41
CA GLU A 209 -2.12 18.94 -4.10
C GLU A 209 -0.82 18.17 -3.85
N PHE A 210 -0.79 16.87 -4.18
CA PHE A 210 0.43 16.07 -4.07
C PHE A 210 1.51 16.53 -5.06
N SER A 211 1.14 16.84 -6.30
CA SER A 211 2.07 17.36 -7.30
C SER A 211 2.70 18.69 -6.88
N ASP A 212 1.91 19.58 -6.30
CA ASP A 212 2.38 20.87 -5.80
C ASP A 212 3.34 20.69 -4.59
N LEU A 213 3.01 19.77 -3.68
CA LEU A 213 3.89 19.39 -2.57
C LEU A 213 5.23 18.80 -3.07
N VAL A 214 5.18 17.90 -4.04
CA VAL A 214 6.40 17.34 -4.65
C VAL A 214 7.23 18.45 -5.29
N PHE A 215 6.60 19.35 -6.04
CA PHE A 215 7.31 20.46 -6.68
C PHE A 215 7.97 21.41 -5.66
N ASP A 216 7.25 21.75 -4.60
CA ASP A 216 7.77 22.61 -3.53
C ASP A 216 9.02 22.02 -2.87
N LYS A 217 9.02 20.71 -2.63
CA LYS A 217 10.11 20.04 -1.91
C LYS A 217 11.27 19.58 -2.81
N THR A 218 10.99 19.25 -4.08
CA THR A 218 11.97 18.59 -4.95
C THR A 218 12.27 19.35 -6.24
N THR A 219 11.49 20.36 -6.58
CA THR A 219 11.46 21.02 -7.90
C THR A 219 11.02 20.13 -9.06
N PHE A 220 10.69 18.87 -8.81
CA PHE A 220 10.20 17.91 -9.82
C PHE A 220 8.71 18.15 -10.10
N ARG A 221 8.31 18.20 -11.36
CA ARG A 221 6.90 18.37 -11.75
C ARG A 221 6.28 17.03 -12.13
N LEU A 222 5.27 16.59 -11.38
CA LEU A 222 4.47 15.40 -11.72
C LEU A 222 3.44 15.71 -12.81
N ILE A 223 2.85 16.91 -12.80
CA ILE A 223 1.89 17.36 -13.82
C ILE A 223 2.56 18.45 -14.64
N ASP A 224 2.65 18.27 -15.96
CA ASP A 224 3.04 19.34 -16.88
C ASP A 224 1.87 20.35 -17.01
N LYS A 225 2.19 21.65 -16.90
CA LYS A 225 1.18 22.72 -17.04
C LYS A 225 0.81 22.90 -18.49
#